data_4c26f055a64eb4ecac18e41e186c9c12
#
_entry.id   4c26f055a64eb4ecac18e41e186c9c12
#
_cell.length_a   1.000
_cell.length_b   1.000
_cell.length_c   1.000
_cell.angle_alpha   90.00
_cell.angle_beta   90.00
_cell.angle_gamma   90.00
#
_symmetry.space_group_name_H-M   'P 1'
#
loop_
_entity.id
_entity.type
_entity.pdbx_description
1 polymer ?
#
loop_
_entity_poly.entity_id
_entity_poly.type
_entity_poly.pdbx_seq_one_letter_code
_entity_poly.pdbx_strand_id
1 'polypeptide(L)'
;MLNKLNYLAISFLFISATYSQNTVEKIYFESANPYSFNDVITDLENQEKQEVFGKLVIPADTINKNKKFPLVIGVAGSLGWGEHHHKYLKMYQDMGIA
;
A
#
# COMPACT_ATOMS: atom_id res chain seq x y z
N MET A 1 48.59 12.84 44.08
CA MET A 1 47.91 11.59 43.69
C MET A 1 46.78 11.96 42.77
N LEU A 2 46.93 11.71 41.50
CA LEU A 2 45.91 12.03 40.50
C LEU A 2 44.96 10.83 40.40
N ASN A 3 43.74 11.01 40.91
CA ASN A 3 42.67 10.05 40.69
C ASN A 3 42.31 10.04 39.20
N LYS A 4 42.65 8.96 38.52
CA LYS A 4 42.18 8.68 37.18
C LYS A 4 40.70 8.39 37.28
N LEU A 5 39.87 9.38 37.00
CA LEU A 5 38.46 9.18 36.75
C LEU A 5 38.36 8.44 35.42
N ASN A 6 38.05 7.16 35.49
CA ASN A 6 37.70 6.38 34.33
C ASN A 6 36.36 6.90 33.83
N TYR A 7 36.39 7.72 32.81
CA TYR A 7 35.18 8.03 32.01
C TYR A 7 34.84 6.78 31.22
N LEU A 8 33.93 6.00 31.78
CA LEU A 8 33.26 4.93 31.06
C LEU A 8 32.35 5.63 30.04
N ALA A 9 32.85 5.82 28.83
CA ALA A 9 32.06 6.28 27.72
C ALA A 9 31.06 5.17 27.39
N ILE A 10 29.88 5.26 27.97
CA ILE A 10 28.73 4.46 27.56
C ILE A 10 28.29 4.99 26.19
N SER A 11 28.87 4.42 25.15
CA SER A 11 28.36 4.59 23.79
C SER A 11 26.98 3.96 23.74
N PHE A 12 25.93 4.77 23.92
CA PHE A 12 24.58 4.38 23.55
C PHE A 12 24.56 4.23 22.03
N LEU A 13 24.75 3.02 21.58
CA LEU A 13 24.46 2.65 20.21
C LEU A 13 22.94 2.77 20.05
N PHE A 14 22.47 3.92 19.56
CA PHE A 14 21.12 4.04 19.03
C PHE A 14 21.04 3.15 17.79
N ILE A 15 20.63 1.92 17.97
CA ILE A 15 20.18 1.09 16.87
C ILE A 15 18.84 1.69 16.46
N SER A 16 18.87 2.65 15.55
CA SER A 16 17.67 3.08 14.85
C SER A 16 17.21 1.90 14.00
N ALA A 17 16.28 1.13 14.53
CA ALA A 17 15.56 0.15 13.75
C ALA A 17 14.77 0.95 12.68
N THR A 18 15.33 1.05 11.49
CA THR A 18 14.60 1.57 10.35
C THR A 18 13.53 0.56 10.00
N TYR A 19 12.35 0.74 10.57
CA TYR A 19 11.17 0.02 10.11
C TYR A 19 10.91 0.46 8.69
N SER A 20 11.12 -0.43 7.75
CA SER A 20 10.69 -0.21 6.39
C SER A 20 9.18 -0.12 6.38
N GLN A 21 8.66 1.02 5.92
CA GLN A 21 7.21 1.25 5.83
C GLN A 21 6.72 0.86 4.44
N ASN A 22 5.48 0.36 4.39
CA ASN A 22 4.82 0.13 3.12
C ASN A 22 4.70 1.45 2.33
N THR A 23 4.94 1.39 1.04
CA THR A 23 4.71 2.53 0.16
C THR A 23 3.25 2.56 -0.25
N VAL A 24 2.61 3.72 -0.14
CA VAL A 24 1.22 3.93 -0.55
C VAL A 24 1.20 4.92 -1.69
N GLU A 25 0.66 4.50 -2.83
CA GLU A 25 0.54 5.32 -4.04
C GLU A 25 -0.92 5.43 -4.46
N LYS A 26 -1.33 6.61 -4.96
CA LYS A 26 -2.59 6.77 -5.68
C LYS A 26 -2.33 6.58 -7.16
N ILE A 27 -3.05 5.64 -7.75
CA ILE A 27 -3.02 5.39 -9.19
C ILE A 27 -4.31 5.91 -9.77
N TYR A 28 -4.23 6.80 -10.74
CA TYR A 28 -5.36 7.37 -11.46
C TYR A 28 -5.49 6.69 -12.81
N PHE A 29 -6.72 6.42 -13.21
CA PHE A 29 -7.02 5.83 -14.51
C PHE A 29 -8.40 6.25 -14.98
N GLU A 30 -8.61 6.24 -16.27
CA GLU A 30 -9.92 6.49 -16.87
C GLU A 30 -10.75 5.20 -16.83
N SER A 31 -12.03 5.37 -16.48
CA SER A 31 -13.01 4.31 -16.49
C SER A 31 -14.26 4.78 -17.23
N ALA A 32 -14.86 3.92 -18.03
CA ALA A 32 -16.17 4.18 -18.61
C ALA A 32 -17.23 4.26 -17.50
N ASN A 33 -18.24 5.08 -17.70
CA ASN A 33 -19.36 5.27 -16.79
C ASN A 33 -20.68 4.83 -17.45
N PRO A 34 -20.88 3.53 -17.71
CA PRO A 34 -22.08 3.03 -18.36
C PRO A 34 -23.30 3.22 -17.46
N TYR A 35 -24.42 3.58 -18.07
CA TYR A 35 -25.68 3.75 -17.35
C TYR A 35 -26.41 2.42 -17.12
N SER A 36 -26.24 1.47 -18.04
CA SER A 36 -26.95 0.20 -18.00
C SER A 36 -26.00 -0.99 -18.27
N PHE A 37 -26.45 -2.17 -17.94
CA PHE A 37 -25.74 -3.40 -18.25
C PHE A 37 -25.62 -3.63 -19.78
N ASN A 38 -26.61 -3.17 -20.54
CA ASN A 38 -26.56 -3.22 -21.99
C ASN A 38 -25.40 -2.38 -22.54
N ASP A 39 -25.17 -1.19 -21.99
CA ASP A 39 -24.06 -0.31 -22.40
C ASP A 39 -22.70 -0.97 -22.13
N VAL A 40 -22.59 -1.72 -21.03
CA VAL A 40 -21.38 -2.50 -20.72
C VAL A 40 -21.08 -3.53 -21.81
N ILE A 41 -22.10 -4.19 -22.33
CA ILE A 41 -21.93 -5.28 -23.28
C ILE A 41 -21.78 -4.77 -24.71
N THR A 42 -22.53 -3.74 -25.08
CA THR A 42 -22.67 -3.36 -26.49
C THR A 42 -21.95 -2.08 -26.88
N ASP A 43 -21.66 -1.20 -25.91
CA ASP A 43 -21.20 0.17 -26.22
C ASP A 43 -20.28 0.77 -25.13
N LEU A 44 -19.48 -0.05 -24.49
CA LEU A 44 -18.62 0.40 -23.39
C LEU A 44 -17.58 1.44 -23.83
N GLU A 45 -17.07 1.31 -25.04
CA GLU A 45 -16.00 2.16 -25.55
C GLU A 45 -16.46 3.61 -25.81
N ASN A 46 -17.76 3.79 -26.10
CA ASN A 46 -18.34 5.10 -26.40
C ASN A 46 -18.98 5.77 -25.16
N GLN A 47 -18.97 5.09 -24.02
CA GLN A 47 -19.50 5.66 -22.79
C GLN A 47 -18.65 6.82 -22.29
N GLU A 48 -19.29 7.76 -21.60
CA GLU A 48 -18.60 8.85 -20.92
C GLU A 48 -17.50 8.28 -20.03
N LYS A 49 -16.30 8.86 -20.12
CA LYS A 49 -15.19 8.48 -19.30
C LYS A 49 -15.06 9.38 -18.09
N GLN A 50 -14.74 8.78 -16.97
CA GLN A 50 -14.45 9.48 -15.74
C GLN A 50 -13.08 9.03 -15.19
N GLU A 51 -12.38 9.95 -14.56
CA GLU A 51 -11.17 9.62 -13.83
C GLU A 51 -11.54 8.98 -12.48
N VAL A 52 -10.98 7.82 -12.21
CA VAL A 52 -11.09 7.13 -10.94
C VAL A 52 -9.71 6.87 -10.38
N PHE A 53 -9.63 6.54 -9.11
CA PHE A 53 -8.34 6.21 -8.51
C PHE A 53 -8.41 4.93 -7.67
N GLY A 54 -7.29 4.23 -7.63
CA GLY A 54 -7.01 3.16 -6.68
C GLY A 54 -5.91 3.57 -5.71
N LYS A 55 -5.86 2.94 -4.56
CA LYS A 55 -4.71 2.98 -3.66
C LYS A 55 -3.92 1.70 -3.81
N LEU A 56 -2.69 1.82 -4.27
CA LEU A 56 -1.73 0.71 -4.28
C LEU A 56 -0.90 0.77 -3.00
N VAL A 57 -0.84 -0.34 -2.29
CA VAL A 57 0.03 -0.48 -1.13
C VAL A 57 1.09 -1.53 -1.44
N ILE A 58 2.32 -1.10 -1.54
CA ILE A 58 3.46 -1.96 -1.83
C ILE A 58 4.10 -2.36 -0.51
N PRO A 59 4.19 -3.67 -0.19
CA PRO A 59 4.87 -4.14 1.01
C PRO A 59 6.31 -3.67 1.06
N ALA A 60 6.78 -3.35 2.26
CA ALA A 60 8.14 -2.96 2.48
C ALA A 60 9.09 -4.13 2.20
N ASP A 61 10.01 -3.93 1.28
CA ASP A 61 11.14 -4.83 1.06
C ASP A 61 12.42 -4.02 0.96
N THR A 62 13.21 -4.07 2.02
CA THR A 62 14.48 -3.34 2.10
C THR A 62 15.62 -4.05 1.37
N ILE A 63 15.45 -5.31 1.00
CA ILE A 63 16.52 -6.15 0.49
C ILE A 63 16.57 -6.12 -1.05
N ASN A 64 15.42 -6.05 -1.70
CA ASN A 64 15.36 -6.16 -3.16
C ASN A 64 14.36 -5.17 -3.79
N LYS A 65 14.88 -4.06 -4.28
CA LYS A 65 14.09 -3.00 -4.94
C LYS A 65 13.39 -3.46 -6.24
N ASN A 66 13.81 -4.59 -6.82
CA ASN A 66 13.25 -5.14 -8.06
C ASN A 66 12.30 -6.31 -7.81
N LYS A 67 11.94 -6.57 -6.56
CA LYS A 67 11.04 -7.65 -6.22
C LYS A 67 9.65 -7.40 -6.80
N LYS A 68 9.11 -8.42 -7.44
CA LYS A 68 7.71 -8.44 -7.85
C LYS A 68 6.87 -9.02 -6.72
N PHE A 69 5.77 -8.37 -6.42
CA PHE A 69 4.81 -8.83 -5.43
C PHE A 69 3.59 -9.43 -6.12
N PRO A 70 2.98 -10.47 -5.57
CA PRO A 70 1.63 -10.84 -5.97
C PRO A 70 0.69 -9.68 -5.64
N LEU A 71 -0.35 -9.50 -6.44
CA LEU A 71 -1.31 -8.40 -6.30
C LEU A 71 -2.69 -8.93 -5.93
N VAL A 72 -3.30 -8.30 -4.92
CA VAL A 72 -4.71 -8.48 -4.59
C VAL A 72 -5.44 -7.18 -4.85
N ILE A 73 -6.49 -7.25 -5.65
CA ILE A 73 -7.35 -6.10 -5.94
C ILE A 73 -8.60 -6.20 -5.07
N GLY A 74 -8.77 -5.23 -4.17
CA GLY A 74 -9.95 -5.08 -3.35
C GLY A 74 -10.93 -4.08 -3.98
N VAL A 75 -12.18 -4.45 -4.09
CA VAL A 75 -13.26 -3.58 -4.54
C VAL A 75 -14.36 -3.57 -3.50
N ALA A 76 -14.74 -2.38 -3.06
CA ALA A 76 -15.85 -2.24 -2.14
C ALA A 76 -17.19 -2.45 -2.85
N GLY A 77 -18.16 -2.97 -2.12
CA GLY A 77 -19.55 -3.02 -2.57
C GLY A 77 -20.23 -1.66 -2.48
N SER A 78 -21.54 -1.62 -2.76
CA SER A 78 -22.37 -0.40 -2.79
C SER A 78 -22.40 0.40 -1.49
N LEU A 79 -22.09 -0.23 -0.36
CA LEU A 79 -21.98 0.43 0.95
C LEU A 79 -20.59 1.01 1.25
N GLY A 80 -19.67 0.94 0.28
CA GLY A 80 -18.30 1.42 0.41
C GLY A 80 -17.41 0.53 1.26
N TRP A 81 -16.30 1.09 1.71
CA TRP A 81 -15.30 0.40 2.51
C TRP A 81 -15.69 0.39 3.99
N GLY A 82 -15.76 -0.82 4.57
CA GLY A 82 -15.94 -1.03 6.00
C GLY A 82 -14.64 -1.47 6.70
N GLU A 83 -14.65 -1.48 8.02
CA GLU A 83 -13.49 -1.85 8.83
C GLU A 83 -12.94 -3.26 8.51
N HIS A 84 -13.82 -4.20 8.24
CA HIS A 84 -13.44 -5.57 7.89
C HIS A 84 -12.66 -5.64 6.58
N HIS A 85 -12.96 -4.81 5.59
CA HIS A 85 -12.19 -4.74 4.35
C HIS A 85 -10.75 -4.31 4.62
N HIS A 86 -10.55 -3.29 5.45
CA HIS A 86 -9.22 -2.84 5.83
C HIS A 86 -8.44 -3.90 6.60
N LYS A 87 -9.10 -4.69 7.44
CA LYS A 87 -8.46 -5.82 8.14
C LYS A 87 -7.96 -6.88 7.17
N TYR A 88 -8.76 -7.25 6.17
CA TYR A 88 -8.34 -8.22 5.15
C TYR A 88 -7.17 -7.68 4.31
N LEU A 89 -7.24 -6.43 3.85
CA LEU A 89 -6.13 -5.83 3.10
C LEU A 89 -4.84 -5.81 3.90
N LYS A 90 -4.93 -5.43 5.18
CA LYS A 90 -3.75 -5.46 6.06
C LYS A 90 -3.18 -6.88 6.21
N MET A 91 -4.02 -7.89 6.34
CA MET A 91 -3.57 -9.28 6.41
C MET A 91 -2.77 -9.68 5.15
N TYR A 92 -3.24 -9.30 3.95
CA TYR A 92 -2.51 -9.56 2.71
C TYR A 92 -1.18 -8.82 2.66
N GLN A 93 -1.15 -7.56 3.08
CA GLN A 93 0.09 -6.78 3.17
C GLN A 93 1.10 -7.42 4.12
N ASP A 94 0.64 -7.90 5.28
CA ASP A 94 1.50 -8.58 6.26
C ASP A 94 2.05 -9.92 5.72
N MET A 95 1.38 -10.50 4.73
CA MET A 95 1.86 -11.68 3.98
C MET A 95 2.79 -11.33 2.81
N GLY A 96 3.10 -10.06 2.58
CA GLY A 96 3.93 -9.59 1.48
C GLY A 96 3.20 -9.53 0.13
N ILE A 97 1.89 -9.31 0.14
CA ILE A 97 1.05 -9.16 -1.04
C ILE A 97 0.70 -7.67 -1.20
N ALA A 98 0.88 -7.13 -2.41
CA ALA A 98 0.53 -5.74 -2.74
C ALA A 98 -0.96 -5.59 -3.00
#